data_d85ea3cfc4ac82432c784cc3ee12d1f6
#
_entry.id   d85ea3cfc4ac82432c784cc3ee12d1f6
#
_cell.length_a   1.000
_cell.length_b   1.000
_cell.length_c   1.000
_cell.angle_alpha   90.00
_cell.angle_beta   90.00
_cell.angle_gamma   90.00
#
_symmetry.space_group_name_H-M   'P 1'
#
loop_
_entity.id
_entity.type
_entity.pdbx_description
1 polymer ?
#
loop_
_entity_poly.entity_id
_entity_poly.type
_entity_poly.pdbx_seq_one_letter_code
_entity_poly.pdbx_strand_id
1 'polypeptide(L)'
;MVKKQDDIPEDVNKELESPKFGKPNELTASGYILDVNDKDSKADIQTYEPISGATILEGLSISKKIKLNDLEKGVVCEFKLDELKAPLSKRTVQYLKEQGIIMDKIIQLELKEVKIIDENSEDA
;
A
#
# COMPACT_ATOMS: atom_id res chain seq x y z
N MET A 1 12.33 -13.85 -25.74
CA MET A 1 11.63 -13.21 -24.99
C MET A 1 12.03 -13.01 -23.60
N VAL A 2 12.69 -13.95 -23.04
CA VAL A 2 13.27 -13.75 -21.73
C VAL A 2 14.17 -12.55 -21.69
N LYS A 3 14.64 -12.15 -22.83
CA LYS A 3 15.56 -11.05 -22.92
C LYS A 3 15.02 -9.72 -22.48
N LYS A 4 13.70 -9.59 -22.46
CA LYS A 4 13.16 -8.29 -22.07
C LYS A 4 13.57 -7.84 -20.70
N GLN A 5 13.74 -8.78 -19.79
CA GLN A 5 14.17 -8.43 -18.45
C GLN A 5 15.62 -7.99 -18.44
N ASP A 6 16.42 -8.63 -19.30
CA ASP A 6 17.82 -8.27 -19.38
C ASP A 6 18.01 -6.96 -20.10
N ASP A 7 17.00 -6.53 -20.85
CA ASP A 7 17.09 -5.32 -21.64
C ASP A 7 16.65 -4.08 -20.87
N ILE A 8 16.24 -4.23 -19.62
CA ILE A 8 15.86 -3.07 -18.84
C ILE A 8 17.09 -2.21 -18.59
N PRO A 9 17.08 -0.93 -19.00
CA PRO A 9 18.22 -0.06 -18.75
C PRO A 9 18.55 -0.01 -17.26
N GLU A 10 19.82 0.01 -16.95
CA GLU A 10 20.27 -0.03 -15.57
C GLU A 10 19.74 1.13 -14.75
N ASP A 11 19.70 2.32 -15.33
CA ASP A 11 19.19 3.49 -14.63
C ASP A 11 17.71 3.37 -14.32
N VAL A 12 16.92 2.79 -15.23
CA VAL A 12 15.51 2.55 -15.02
C VAL A 12 15.32 1.51 -13.93
N ASN A 13 16.09 0.43 -14.02
CA ASN A 13 15.98 -0.66 -13.07
C ASN A 13 16.30 -0.19 -11.65
N LYS A 14 17.35 0.62 -11.51
CA LYS A 14 17.72 1.15 -10.20
C LYS A 14 16.61 2.03 -9.62
N GLU A 15 16.00 2.84 -10.45
CA GLU A 15 14.93 3.71 -9.99
C GLU A 15 13.73 2.90 -9.51
N LEU A 16 13.39 1.83 -10.24
CA LEU A 16 12.25 0.99 -9.88
C LEU A 16 12.53 0.13 -8.64
N GLU A 17 13.77 -0.28 -8.44
CA GLU A 17 14.11 -1.11 -7.29
C GLU A 17 14.29 -0.31 -6.01
N SER A 18 14.70 0.94 -6.14
CA SER A 18 14.97 1.79 -4.99
C SER A 18 14.28 3.13 -5.15
N PRO A 19 12.95 3.14 -5.08
CA PRO A 19 12.20 4.38 -5.26
C PRO A 19 12.55 5.37 -4.15
N LYS A 20 12.61 6.63 -4.52
CA LYS A 20 12.86 7.70 -3.54
C LYS A 20 11.54 8.31 -3.13
N PHE A 21 10.98 7.78 -2.08
CA PHE A 21 9.71 8.26 -1.57
C PHE A 21 9.87 9.60 -0.88
N GLY A 22 8.90 10.47 -1.09
CA GLY A 22 8.84 11.73 -0.38
C GLY A 22 8.25 11.53 1.00
N LYS A 23 7.81 12.63 1.60
CA LYS A 23 7.21 12.57 2.93
C LYS A 23 5.91 11.77 2.88
N PRO A 24 5.65 10.96 3.92
CA PRO A 24 4.38 10.23 3.97
C PRO A 24 3.20 11.19 4.06
N ASN A 25 2.13 10.84 3.37
CA ASN A 25 0.87 11.53 3.50
C ASN A 25 -0.04 10.64 4.31
N GLU A 26 -0.50 11.11 5.45
CA GLU A 26 -1.34 10.30 6.33
C GLU A 26 -2.78 10.32 5.86
N LEU A 27 -3.33 9.13 5.71
CA LEU A 27 -4.71 8.95 5.30
C LEU A 27 -5.45 8.20 6.41
N THR A 28 -6.73 8.49 6.55
CA THR A 28 -7.59 7.76 7.49
C THR A 28 -8.74 7.15 6.71
N ALA A 29 -9.11 5.95 7.11
CA ALA A 29 -10.24 5.28 6.48
C ALA A 29 -10.88 4.32 7.47
N SER A 30 -12.16 4.09 7.31
CA SER A 30 -12.87 3.09 8.09
C SER A 30 -13.14 1.88 7.22
N GLY A 31 -13.12 0.73 7.83
CA GLY A 31 -13.36 -0.51 7.12
C GLY A 31 -13.08 -1.70 8.01
N TYR A 32 -12.62 -2.78 7.42
CA TYR A 32 -12.32 -3.98 8.20
C TYR A 32 -11.21 -4.78 7.52
N ILE A 33 -10.59 -5.63 8.32
CA ILE A 33 -9.49 -6.47 7.85
C ILE A 33 -10.05 -7.71 7.19
N LEU A 34 -9.59 -8.00 5.98
CA LEU A 34 -10.00 -9.18 5.24
C LEU A 34 -9.09 -10.36 5.56
N ASP A 35 -7.79 -10.12 5.68
CA ASP A 35 -6.84 -11.17 5.93
C ASP A 35 -5.54 -10.59 6.46
N VAL A 36 -4.80 -11.39 7.22
CA VAL A 36 -3.50 -10.99 7.75
C VAL A 36 -2.50 -12.09 7.46
N ASN A 37 -1.37 -11.72 6.85
CA ASN A 37 -0.28 -12.65 6.63
C ASN A 37 0.81 -12.37 7.65
N ASP A 38 0.88 -13.20 8.67
CA ASP A 38 1.83 -13.01 9.77
C ASP A 38 3.28 -13.11 9.32
N LYS A 39 3.55 -14.00 8.39
CA LYS A 39 4.92 -14.22 7.95
C LYS A 39 5.52 -13.00 7.27
N ASP A 40 4.72 -12.35 6.45
CA ASP A 40 5.20 -11.23 5.66
C ASP A 40 4.83 -9.89 6.25
N SER A 41 4.12 -9.89 7.38
CA SER A 41 3.62 -8.67 8.01
C SER A 41 2.83 -7.84 7.01
N LYS A 42 1.87 -8.49 6.38
CA LYS A 42 1.01 -7.86 5.38
C LYS A 42 -0.45 -8.07 5.74
N ALA A 43 -1.28 -7.14 5.30
CA ALA A 43 -2.72 -7.25 5.53
C ALA A 43 -3.49 -6.84 4.30
N ASP A 44 -4.65 -7.46 4.14
CA ASP A 44 -5.62 -7.05 3.14
C ASP A 44 -6.77 -6.42 3.90
N ILE A 45 -7.19 -5.24 3.46
CA ILE A 45 -8.30 -4.56 4.13
C ILE A 45 -9.30 -4.10 3.10
N GLN A 46 -10.53 -3.91 3.57
CA GLN A 46 -11.55 -3.27 2.78
C GLN A 46 -11.95 -1.97 3.47
N THR A 47 -12.03 -0.90 2.71
CA THR A 47 -12.43 0.40 3.22
C THR A 47 -13.80 0.75 2.67
N TYR A 48 -14.55 1.56 3.41
CA TYR A 48 -15.88 1.99 2.95
C TYR A 48 -15.78 3.03 1.86
N GLU A 49 -14.72 3.84 1.89
CA GLU A 49 -14.47 4.83 0.86
C GLU A 49 -13.19 4.49 0.12
N PRO A 50 -13.12 4.80 -1.17
CA PRO A 50 -11.94 4.44 -1.96
C PRO A 50 -10.69 5.16 -1.49
N ILE A 51 -9.58 4.44 -1.53
CA ILE A 51 -8.25 5.02 -1.33
C ILE A 51 -7.49 4.75 -2.61
N SER A 52 -7.03 5.82 -3.23
CA SER A 52 -6.33 5.74 -4.53
C SER A 52 -7.17 4.96 -5.55
N GLY A 53 -8.48 5.13 -5.48
CA GLY A 53 -9.39 4.52 -6.45
C GLY A 53 -9.80 3.09 -6.14
N ALA A 54 -9.41 2.55 -5.00
CA ALA A 54 -9.74 1.17 -4.66
C ALA A 54 -10.32 1.07 -3.26
N THR A 55 -11.27 0.18 -3.07
CA THR A 55 -11.83 -0.09 -1.74
C THR A 55 -11.23 -1.34 -1.12
N ILE A 56 -10.60 -2.19 -1.91
CA ILE A 56 -9.89 -3.34 -1.40
C ILE A 56 -8.41 -3.10 -1.61
N LEU A 57 -7.66 -3.07 -0.51
CA LEU A 57 -6.23 -2.84 -0.54
C LEU A 57 -5.54 -4.12 -0.10
N GLU A 58 -4.79 -4.70 -1.02
CA GLU A 58 -4.14 -5.98 -0.77
C GLU A 58 -2.65 -5.80 -0.53
N GLY A 59 -2.12 -6.65 0.34
CA GLY A 59 -0.69 -6.68 0.57
C GLY A 59 -0.12 -5.44 1.20
N LEU A 60 -0.90 -4.77 2.07
CA LEU A 60 -0.39 -3.61 2.77
C LEU A 60 0.68 -4.02 3.77
N SER A 61 1.80 -3.31 3.76
CA SER A 61 2.80 -3.50 4.79
C SER A 61 2.26 -3.03 6.12
N ILE A 62 2.51 -3.81 7.17
CA ILE A 62 2.04 -3.48 8.51
C ILE A 62 3.18 -2.89 9.31
N SER A 63 2.95 -1.73 9.91
CA SER A 63 3.95 -1.08 10.75
C SER A 63 4.36 -1.99 11.90
N LYS A 64 5.63 -1.96 12.24
CA LYS A 64 6.14 -2.76 13.35
C LYS A 64 5.53 -2.39 14.70
N LYS A 65 4.92 -1.23 14.78
CA LYS A 65 4.26 -0.79 16.00
C LYS A 65 2.95 -1.50 16.24
N ILE A 66 2.40 -2.12 15.20
CA ILE A 66 1.13 -2.83 15.32
C ILE A 66 1.42 -4.27 15.72
N LYS A 67 0.72 -4.74 16.75
CA LYS A 67 0.82 -6.13 17.16
C LYS A 67 -0.13 -6.95 16.31
N LEU A 68 0.42 -7.90 15.57
CA LEU A 68 -0.39 -8.70 14.65
C LEU A 68 -1.51 -9.46 15.37
N ASN A 69 -1.26 -9.86 16.59
CA ASN A 69 -2.28 -10.59 17.36
C ASN A 69 -3.50 -9.74 17.72
N ASP A 70 -3.36 -8.43 17.65
CA ASP A 70 -4.47 -7.54 17.97
C ASP A 70 -5.36 -7.27 16.76
N LEU A 71 -5.01 -7.83 15.61
CA LEU A 71 -5.77 -7.60 14.38
C LEU A 71 -6.83 -8.68 14.22
N GLU A 72 -8.09 -8.27 14.20
CA GLU A 72 -9.22 -9.20 14.05
C GLU A 72 -9.90 -8.96 12.71
N LYS A 73 -10.13 -10.06 11.97
CA LYS A 73 -10.80 -9.98 10.68
C LYS A 73 -12.28 -9.70 10.86
N GLY A 74 -12.81 -8.89 9.97
CA GLY A 74 -14.24 -8.63 9.93
C GLY A 74 -14.77 -7.65 10.96
N VAL A 75 -13.89 -7.12 11.81
CA VAL A 75 -14.29 -6.15 12.82
C VAL A 75 -14.10 -4.74 12.26
N VAL A 76 -15.06 -3.88 12.48
CA VAL A 76 -14.98 -2.50 11.97
C VAL A 76 -13.88 -1.76 12.69
N CYS A 77 -13.00 -1.16 11.90
CA CYS A 77 -11.82 -0.46 12.40
C CYS A 77 -11.68 0.87 11.72
N GLU A 78 -10.94 1.74 12.40
CA GLU A 78 -10.43 2.94 11.77
C GLU A 78 -8.95 2.71 11.51
N PHE A 79 -8.54 2.93 10.27
CA PHE A 79 -7.17 2.71 9.86
C PHE A 79 -6.46 4.03 9.62
N LYS A 80 -5.20 4.09 10.04
CA LYS A 80 -4.30 5.15 9.62
C LYS A 80 -3.29 4.54 8.67
N LEU A 81 -3.14 5.18 7.53
CA LEU A 81 -2.26 4.69 6.47
C LEU A 81 -1.28 5.78 6.11
N ASP A 82 -0.05 5.38 5.80
CA ASP A 82 0.91 6.29 5.22
C ASP A 82 0.93 6.03 3.73
N GLU A 83 0.70 7.08 2.95
CA GLU A 83 0.83 7.01 1.51
C GLU A 83 2.16 7.62 1.12
N LEU A 84 2.99 6.83 0.49
CA LEU A 84 4.30 7.24 0.04
C LEU A 84 4.30 7.29 -1.47
N LYS A 85 4.82 8.38 -2.03
CA LYS A 85 4.88 8.56 -3.47
C LYS A 85 6.31 8.82 -3.90
N ALA A 86 6.73 8.12 -4.94
CA ALA A 86 8.05 8.31 -5.53
C ALA A 86 7.84 8.65 -7.00
N PRO A 87 7.98 9.93 -7.38
CA PRO A 87 7.85 10.30 -8.78
C PRO A 87 8.94 9.64 -9.60
N LEU A 88 8.58 9.23 -10.81
CA LEU A 88 9.52 8.61 -11.72
C LEU A 88 10.09 9.66 -12.68
N SER A 89 11.34 9.47 -13.08
CA SER A 89 11.97 10.36 -14.06
C SER A 89 11.26 10.23 -15.40
N LYS A 90 11.41 11.26 -16.24
CA LYS A 90 10.82 11.23 -17.58
C LYS A 90 11.32 10.04 -18.38
N ARG A 91 12.57 9.68 -18.20
CA ARG A 91 13.15 8.54 -18.91
C ARG A 91 12.44 7.24 -18.51
N THR A 92 12.23 7.03 -17.23
CA THR A 92 11.57 5.81 -16.75
C THR A 92 10.11 5.78 -17.18
N VAL A 93 9.42 6.91 -17.09
CA VAL A 93 8.04 7.01 -17.55
C VAL A 93 7.95 6.64 -19.03
N GLN A 94 8.86 7.15 -19.84
CA GLN A 94 8.87 6.86 -21.27
C GLN A 94 9.18 5.40 -21.55
N TYR A 95 10.15 4.84 -20.83
CA TYR A 95 10.50 3.43 -20.98
C TYR A 95 9.29 2.55 -20.69
N LEU A 96 8.61 2.82 -19.56
CA LEU A 96 7.45 2.03 -19.17
C LEU A 96 6.32 2.16 -20.18
N LYS A 97 6.12 3.37 -20.71
CA LYS A 97 5.10 3.60 -21.71
C LYS A 97 5.37 2.76 -22.97
N GLU A 98 6.63 2.64 -23.36
CA GLU A 98 7.00 1.82 -24.51
C GLU A 98 6.74 0.33 -24.23
N GLN A 99 6.72 -0.07 -22.97
CA GLN A 99 6.41 -1.43 -22.59
C GLN A 99 4.91 -1.62 -22.34
N GLY A 100 4.10 -0.61 -22.61
CA GLY A 100 2.65 -0.71 -22.43
C GLY A 100 2.19 -0.40 -21.01
N ILE A 101 3.05 0.15 -20.18
CA ILE A 101 2.73 0.48 -18.79
C ILE A 101 2.65 2.01 -18.66
N ILE A 102 1.49 2.50 -18.24
CA ILE A 102 1.30 3.93 -18.02
C ILE A 102 1.43 4.20 -16.54
N MET A 103 2.54 4.80 -16.15
CA MET A 103 2.84 5.05 -14.75
C MET A 103 3.82 6.20 -14.64
N ASP A 104 3.54 7.17 -13.78
CA ASP A 104 4.44 8.30 -13.58
C ASP A 104 5.00 8.37 -12.16
N LYS A 105 4.56 7.50 -11.29
CA LYS A 105 5.04 7.45 -9.92
C LYS A 105 4.75 6.09 -9.32
N ILE A 106 5.49 5.77 -8.27
CA ILE A 106 5.26 4.57 -7.49
C ILE A 106 4.55 5.01 -6.21
N ILE A 107 3.45 4.34 -5.89
CA ILE A 107 2.69 4.61 -4.68
C ILE A 107 2.79 3.38 -3.79
N GLN A 108 3.11 3.60 -2.54
CA GLN A 108 3.16 2.54 -1.54
C GLN A 108 2.30 2.96 -0.37
N LEU A 109 1.49 2.03 0.11
CA LEU A 109 0.66 2.27 1.28
C LEU A 109 1.14 1.37 2.41
N GLU A 110 1.21 1.94 3.60
CA GLU A 110 1.59 1.19 4.78
C GLU A 110 0.51 1.37 5.83
N LEU A 111 0.10 0.28 6.44
CA LEU A 111 -0.86 0.31 7.54
C LEU A 111 -0.12 0.74 8.79
N LYS A 112 -0.42 1.94 9.26
CA LYS A 112 0.31 2.56 10.34
C LYS A 112 -0.33 2.36 11.69
N GLU A 113 -1.65 2.37 11.74
CA GLU A 113 -2.37 2.24 12.98
C GLU A 113 -3.74 1.64 12.71
N VAL A 114 -4.20 0.80 13.63
CA VAL A 114 -5.53 0.19 13.55
C VAL A 114 -6.21 0.44 14.88
N LYS A 115 -7.40 1.02 14.82
CA LYS A 115 -8.20 1.25 16.01
C LYS A 115 -9.54 0.55 15.82
N ILE A 116 -9.83 -0.41 16.66
CA ILE A 116 -11.11 -1.12 16.60
C ILE A 116 -12.20 -0.20 17.11
N ILE A 117 -13.24 -0.08 16.30
CA ILE A 117 -14.40 0.71 16.69
C ILE A 117 -15.36 -0.24 17.38
N ASP A 118 -15.49 -0.08 18.68
CA ASP A 118 -16.36 -0.95 19.46
C ASP A 118 -17.76 -0.36 19.53
N GLU A 119 -18.60 -0.80 18.60
CA GLU A 119 -19.97 -0.30 18.54
C GLU A 119 -20.80 -0.78 19.72
N ASN A 120 -20.39 -1.87 20.32
CA ASN A 120 -21.17 -2.38 21.44
C ASN A 120 -20.99 -1.54 22.68
N SER A 121 -19.90 -0.85 22.80
CA SER A 121 -19.69 -0.01 23.98
C SER A 121 -20.67 1.15 24.02
N GLU A 122 -21.21 1.51 22.88
CA GLU A 122 -22.19 2.59 22.81
C GLU A 122 -23.51 2.19 23.43
N ASP A 123 -23.81 0.93 23.36
CA ASP A 123 -25.08 0.44 23.86
C ASP A 123 -25.06 0.20 25.35
N ALA A 124 -23.90 0.24 25.91
CA ALA A 124 -23.75 -0.05 27.33
C ALA A 124 -24.19 1.11 28.22
#